data_8f1aa4bb28e91ee0ab9d071b75bcf5a7
#
_entry.id   8f1aa4bb28e91ee0ab9d071b75bcf5a7
#
_cell.length_a   1.000
_cell.length_b   1.000
_cell.length_c   1.000
_cell.angle_alpha   90.00
_cell.angle_beta   90.00
_cell.angle_gamma   90.00
#
_symmetry.space_group_name_H-M   'P 1'
#
loop_
_entity.id
_entity.type
_entity.pdbx_description
1 polymer ?
#
loop_
_entity_poly.entity_id
_entity_poly.type
_entity_poly.pdbx_seq_one_letter_code
_entity_poly.pdbx_strand_id
1 'polypeptide(L)'
;MIQMQTNLDVADNSGAKRVQCIKVLGGAKRRTAGIGDVIVVSVKEAIPRGRVKKGEVLQAVIVRTAKEIHRQDGSSIRFDRNAAVLINKQGEPIGTRIFGPVTRELRAKRFMKIISLAPEVL
;
A
#
# COMPACT_ATOMS: atom_id res chain seq x y z
N MET A 1 3.16 -7.53 9.53
CA MET A 1 3.97 -6.29 9.41
C MET A 1 4.82 -6.37 8.16
N ILE A 2 5.02 -5.23 7.53
CA ILE A 2 5.79 -5.15 6.29
C ILE A 2 7.21 -4.74 6.62
N GLN A 3 8.17 -5.46 6.08
CA GLN A 3 9.60 -5.17 6.26
C GLN A 3 10.30 -5.26 4.91
N MET A 4 11.60 -4.97 4.90
CA MET A 4 12.38 -5.11 3.68
C MET A 4 12.24 -6.51 3.10
N GLN A 5 12.15 -6.60 1.77
CA GLN A 5 11.98 -7.84 1.00
C GLN A 5 10.58 -8.47 1.09
N THR A 6 9.62 -7.86 1.78
CA THR A 6 8.24 -8.34 1.77
C THR A 6 7.61 -8.07 0.40
N ASN A 7 6.96 -9.09 -0.17
CA ASN A 7 6.21 -8.95 -1.41
C ASN A 7 4.78 -8.52 -1.09
N LEU A 8 4.25 -7.59 -1.90
CA LEU A 8 2.89 -7.09 -1.73
C LEU A 8 2.17 -7.12 -3.07
N ASP A 9 0.87 -7.38 -3.02
CA ASP A 9 0.01 -7.20 -4.17
C ASP A 9 -0.27 -5.71 -4.36
N VAL A 10 -0.49 -5.28 -5.60
CA VAL A 10 -0.85 -3.90 -5.90
C VAL A 10 -2.36 -3.81 -6.05
N ALA A 11 -2.99 -2.94 -5.27
CA ALA A 11 -4.44 -2.82 -5.18
C ALA A 11 -5.01 -1.71 -6.05
N ASP A 12 -4.29 -1.31 -7.11
CA ASP A 12 -4.75 -0.26 -8.00
C ASP A 12 -4.60 -0.66 -9.47
N ASN A 13 -5.06 0.22 -10.36
CA ASN A 13 -5.01 0.01 -11.81
C ASN A 13 -3.83 0.71 -12.48
N SER A 14 -2.74 0.95 -11.75
CA SER A 14 -1.53 1.59 -12.30
C SER A 14 -0.81 0.71 -13.32
N GLY A 15 -1.07 -0.59 -13.29
CA GLY A 15 -0.41 -1.55 -14.17
C GLY A 15 0.54 -2.48 -13.46
N ALA A 16 1.02 -2.13 -12.28
CA ALA A 16 1.82 -3.03 -11.47
C ALA A 16 0.92 -4.10 -10.84
N LYS A 17 1.40 -5.33 -10.79
CA LYS A 17 0.67 -6.43 -10.15
C LYS A 17 1.27 -6.81 -8.82
N ARG A 18 2.58 -6.79 -8.71
CA ARG A 18 3.29 -7.16 -7.49
C ARG A 18 4.52 -6.30 -7.31
N VAL A 19 4.78 -5.91 -6.08
CA VAL A 19 5.94 -5.10 -5.72
C VAL A 19 6.64 -5.72 -4.52
N GLN A 20 7.90 -5.35 -4.32
CA GLN A 20 8.68 -5.79 -3.17
C GLN A 20 9.15 -4.57 -2.40
N CYS A 21 8.97 -4.59 -1.08
CA CYS A 21 9.43 -3.52 -0.21
C CYS A 21 10.95 -3.49 -0.17
N ILE A 22 11.52 -2.35 -0.52
CA ILE A 22 12.98 -2.14 -0.48
C ILE A 22 13.36 -1.44 0.82
N LYS A 23 12.55 -0.47 1.25
CA LYS A 23 12.87 0.34 2.41
C LYS A 23 11.60 0.82 3.11
N VAL A 24 11.62 0.84 4.44
CA VAL A 24 10.55 1.40 5.25
C VAL A 24 10.94 2.83 5.62
N LEU A 25 10.08 3.79 5.26
CA LEU A 25 10.30 5.21 5.56
C LEU A 25 9.74 5.55 6.95
N GLY A 26 10.22 6.64 7.52
CA GLY A 26 9.69 7.15 8.78
C GLY A 26 10.66 7.17 9.95
N GLY A 27 11.96 7.06 9.68
CA GLY A 27 12.98 7.17 10.73
C GLY A 27 14.14 6.22 10.52
N ALA A 28 15.31 6.58 11.05
CA ALA A 28 16.55 5.85 10.80
C ALA A 28 16.56 4.42 11.33
N LYS A 29 15.77 4.13 12.38
CA LYS A 29 15.73 2.80 12.99
C LYS A 29 14.44 2.04 12.72
N ARG A 30 13.58 2.56 11.84
CA ARG A 30 12.31 1.92 11.57
C ARG A 30 12.52 0.70 10.68
N ARG A 31 12.06 -0.46 11.15
CA ARG A 31 12.25 -1.74 10.48
C ARG A 31 10.97 -2.32 9.88
N THR A 32 9.80 -1.92 10.39
CA THR A 32 8.54 -2.47 9.95
C THR A 32 7.53 -1.36 9.68
N ALA A 33 6.57 -1.66 8.80
CA ALA A 33 5.51 -0.75 8.43
C ALA A 33 4.16 -1.46 8.54
N GLY A 34 3.14 -0.67 8.83
CA GLY A 34 1.76 -1.13 8.88
C GLY A 34 0.88 -0.34 7.94
N ILE A 35 -0.44 -0.48 8.08
CA ILE A 35 -1.40 0.23 7.22
C ILE A 35 -1.23 1.74 7.37
N GLY A 36 -1.23 2.43 6.24
CA GLY A 36 -1.06 3.88 6.19
C GLY A 36 0.37 4.34 6.17
N ASP A 37 1.33 3.44 6.31
CA ASP A 37 2.74 3.80 6.23
C ASP A 37 3.21 3.80 4.79
N VAL A 38 4.16 4.69 4.48
CA VAL A 38 4.76 4.80 3.16
C VAL A 38 6.04 3.98 3.12
N ILE A 39 6.18 3.18 2.08
CA ILE A 39 7.39 2.39 1.84
C ILE A 39 7.91 2.66 0.44
N VAL A 40 9.19 2.34 0.22
CA VAL A 40 9.78 2.33 -1.13
C VAL A 40 9.72 0.91 -1.66
N VAL A 41 9.22 0.75 -2.87
CA VAL A 41 9.02 -0.56 -3.48
C VAL A 41 9.68 -0.63 -4.85
N SER A 42 10.01 -1.85 -5.26
CA SER A 42 10.46 -2.16 -6.62
C SER A 42 9.37 -3.00 -7.29
N VAL A 43 8.99 -2.62 -8.50
CA VAL A 43 7.96 -3.34 -9.27
C VAL A 43 8.53 -4.65 -9.79
N LYS A 44 7.95 -5.78 -9.38
CA LYS A 44 8.40 -7.11 -9.78
C LYS A 44 7.57 -7.70 -10.91
N GLU A 45 6.29 -7.38 -10.99
CA GLU A 45 5.40 -7.80 -12.05
C GLU A 45 4.52 -6.64 -12.47
N ALA A 46 4.39 -6.40 -13.78
CA ALA A 46 3.57 -5.35 -14.33
C ALA A 46 3.01 -5.77 -15.69
N ILE A 47 1.86 -5.20 -16.07
CA ILE A 47 1.31 -5.41 -17.40
C ILE A 47 2.13 -4.61 -18.43
N PRO A 48 2.26 -5.11 -19.68
CA PRO A 48 3.17 -4.48 -20.66
C PRO A 48 2.87 -3.03 -21.01
N ARG A 49 1.60 -2.60 -20.93
CA ARG A 49 1.17 -1.25 -21.32
C ARG A 49 0.68 -0.42 -20.16
N GLY A 50 1.06 -0.76 -18.95
CA GLY A 50 0.66 0.01 -17.76
C GLY A 50 1.45 1.30 -17.62
N ARG A 51 0.98 2.15 -16.71
CA ARG A 51 1.67 3.41 -16.34
C ARG A 51 2.98 3.14 -15.64
N VAL A 52 3.09 1.98 -15.02
CA VAL A 52 4.26 1.56 -14.22
C VAL A 52 4.87 0.34 -14.91
N LYS A 53 6.18 0.33 -15.02
CA LYS A 53 6.92 -0.75 -15.67
C LYS A 53 7.69 -1.58 -14.66
N LYS A 54 7.94 -2.85 -15.03
CA LYS A 54 8.77 -3.75 -14.23
C LYS A 54 10.14 -3.13 -13.99
N GLY A 55 10.61 -3.20 -12.75
CA GLY A 55 11.91 -2.68 -12.37
C GLY A 55 11.91 -1.26 -11.87
N GLU A 56 10.80 -0.52 -11.99
CA GLU A 56 10.73 0.84 -11.45
C GLU A 56 10.76 0.82 -9.93
N VAL A 57 11.34 1.88 -9.35
CA VAL A 57 11.37 2.10 -7.91
C VAL A 57 10.45 3.27 -7.59
N LEU A 58 9.45 3.02 -6.76
CA LEU A 58 8.39 3.97 -6.46
C LEU A 58 8.08 3.93 -4.98
N GLN A 59 7.28 4.91 -4.52
CA GLN A 59 6.71 4.90 -3.19
C GLN A 59 5.32 4.26 -3.22
N ALA A 60 4.94 3.64 -2.11
CA ALA A 60 3.63 3.02 -1.98
C ALA A 60 3.11 3.17 -0.55
N VAL A 61 1.79 3.19 -0.43
CA VAL A 61 1.09 3.21 0.87
C VAL A 61 0.50 1.84 1.10
N ILE A 62 0.73 1.27 2.27
CA ILE A 62 0.17 -0.02 2.64
C ILE A 62 -1.31 0.17 2.97
N VAL A 63 -2.19 -0.57 2.29
CA VAL A 63 -3.64 -0.47 2.49
C VAL A 63 -4.24 -1.71 3.15
N ARG A 64 -3.59 -2.86 3.04
CA ARG A 64 -4.02 -4.11 3.67
C ARG A 64 -2.82 -4.87 4.19
N THR A 65 -2.98 -5.52 5.35
CA THR A 65 -1.94 -6.38 5.90
C THR A 65 -2.51 -7.72 6.32
N ALA A 66 -1.72 -8.78 6.18
CA ALA A 66 -2.09 -10.09 6.71
C ALA A 66 -1.98 -10.14 8.23
N LYS A 67 -1.17 -9.28 8.82
CA LYS A 67 -1.09 -9.11 10.27
C LYS A 67 -2.27 -8.27 10.74
N GLU A 68 -2.96 -8.72 11.79
CA GLU A 68 -4.12 -8.02 12.31
C GLU A 68 -3.78 -6.66 12.92
N ILE A 69 -4.72 -5.72 12.80
CA ILE A 69 -4.65 -4.40 13.41
C ILE A 69 -5.65 -4.38 14.55
N HIS A 70 -5.18 -3.96 15.72
CA HIS A 70 -6.05 -3.77 16.88
C HIS A 70 -6.55 -2.34 16.93
N ARG A 71 -7.87 -2.18 17.06
CA ARG A 71 -8.51 -0.87 17.16
C ARG A 71 -8.81 -0.54 18.61
N GLN A 72 -9.00 0.75 18.87
CA GLN A 72 -9.25 1.24 20.24
C GLN A 72 -10.54 0.68 20.84
N ASP A 73 -11.52 0.33 20.02
CA ASP A 73 -12.80 -0.22 20.49
C ASP A 73 -12.72 -1.70 20.83
N GLY A 74 -11.55 -2.32 20.74
CA GLY A 74 -11.35 -3.72 21.04
C GLY A 74 -11.50 -4.65 19.84
N SER A 75 -11.98 -4.14 18.69
CA SER A 75 -12.06 -4.95 17.48
C SER A 75 -10.71 -5.05 16.80
N SER A 76 -10.57 -6.04 15.92
CA SER A 76 -9.37 -6.17 15.09
C SER A 76 -9.77 -6.51 13.67
N ILE A 77 -8.91 -6.17 12.73
CA ILE A 77 -9.13 -6.43 11.32
C ILE A 77 -7.85 -7.01 10.71
N ARG A 78 -8.00 -8.00 9.85
CA ARG A 78 -6.88 -8.55 9.08
C ARG A 78 -7.36 -8.96 7.71
N PHE A 79 -6.42 -9.09 6.78
CA PHE A 79 -6.68 -9.51 5.40
C PHE A 79 -5.86 -10.76 5.09
N ASP A 80 -6.19 -11.42 3.98
CA ASP A 80 -5.48 -12.62 3.57
C ASP A 80 -4.07 -12.33 3.07
N ARG A 81 -3.88 -11.14 2.47
CA ARG A 81 -2.61 -10.76 1.86
C ARG A 81 -2.27 -9.31 2.16
N ASN A 82 -0.99 -9.01 2.05
CA ASN A 82 -0.52 -7.63 2.10
C ASN A 82 -0.77 -6.96 0.76
N ALA A 83 -1.23 -5.72 0.78
CA ALA A 83 -1.47 -4.96 -0.45
C ALA A 83 -1.09 -3.50 -0.26
N ALA A 84 -0.66 -2.88 -1.35
CA ALA A 84 -0.24 -1.49 -1.36
C ALA A 84 -0.80 -0.78 -2.57
N VAL A 85 -0.89 0.54 -2.47
CA VAL A 85 -1.28 1.43 -3.56
C VAL A 85 -0.08 2.30 -3.90
N LEU A 86 0.29 2.37 -5.17
CA LEU A 86 1.42 3.17 -5.62
C LEU A 86 1.07 4.65 -5.60
N ILE A 87 1.99 5.46 -5.10
CA ILE A 87 1.81 6.90 -5.02
C ILE A 87 2.97 7.62 -5.71
N ASN A 88 2.72 8.87 -6.12
CA ASN A 88 3.75 9.74 -6.68
C ASN A 88 4.48 10.48 -5.55
N LYS A 89 5.38 11.39 -5.93
CA LYS A 89 6.16 12.17 -4.97
C LYS A 89 5.32 13.11 -4.12
N GLN A 90 4.14 13.51 -4.64
CA GLN A 90 3.20 14.37 -3.92
C GLN A 90 2.29 13.60 -2.96
N GLY A 91 2.41 12.26 -2.92
CA GLY A 91 1.57 11.43 -2.06
C GLY A 91 0.23 11.09 -2.65
N GLU A 92 0.02 11.33 -3.93
CA GLU A 92 -1.23 11.02 -4.62
C GLU A 92 -1.16 9.67 -5.31
N PRO A 93 -2.28 8.90 -5.37
CA PRO A 93 -2.26 7.62 -6.07
C PRO A 93 -2.00 7.81 -7.57
N ILE A 94 -1.17 6.94 -8.12
CA ILE A 94 -0.86 6.92 -9.55
C ILE A 94 -2.04 6.40 -10.34
N GLY A 95 -2.71 5.36 -9.82
CA GLY A 95 -3.89 4.79 -10.45
C GLY A 95 -5.14 5.61 -10.23
N THR A 96 -6.18 5.32 -11.00
CA THR A 96 -7.47 5.99 -10.90
C THR A 96 -8.52 5.16 -10.18
N ARG A 97 -8.24 3.88 -9.89
CA ARG A 97 -9.15 2.98 -9.19
C ARG A 97 -8.39 2.15 -8.17
N ILE A 98 -9.07 1.84 -7.08
CA ILE A 98 -8.56 0.96 -6.04
C ILE A 98 -9.38 -0.34 -6.07
N PHE A 99 -8.71 -1.48 -5.98
CA PHE A 99 -9.37 -2.78 -5.98
C PHE A 99 -9.43 -3.34 -4.56
N GLY A 100 -10.61 -3.79 -4.16
CA GLY A 100 -10.83 -4.38 -2.86
C GLY A 100 -10.93 -3.34 -1.75
N PRO A 101 -11.13 -3.81 -0.51
CA PRO A 101 -11.34 -2.92 0.63
C PRO A 101 -10.05 -2.26 1.09
N VAL A 102 -10.18 -1.08 1.68
CA VAL A 102 -9.10 -0.42 2.44
C VAL A 102 -9.60 -0.17 3.85
N THR A 103 -8.71 0.18 4.76
CA THR A 103 -9.09 0.45 6.13
C THR A 103 -9.24 1.95 6.38
N ARG A 104 -10.09 2.30 7.34
CA ARG A 104 -10.31 3.70 7.70
C ARG A 104 -9.11 4.34 8.42
N GLU A 105 -8.12 3.56 8.83
CA GLU A 105 -6.88 4.08 9.40
C GLU A 105 -6.13 4.98 8.42
N LEU A 106 -6.36 4.84 7.12
CA LEU A 106 -5.78 5.72 6.12
C LEU A 106 -6.23 7.17 6.26
N ARG A 107 -7.43 7.41 6.79
CA ARG A 107 -7.93 8.76 7.02
C ARG A 107 -7.07 9.52 8.04
N ALA A 108 -6.66 8.83 9.10
CA ALA A 108 -5.78 9.42 10.11
C ALA A 108 -4.39 9.72 9.57
N LYS A 109 -3.96 9.02 8.51
CA LYS A 109 -2.68 9.23 7.85
C LYS A 109 -2.78 10.17 6.65
N ARG A 110 -3.93 10.82 6.44
CA ARG A 110 -4.19 11.83 5.40
C ARG A 110 -4.19 11.31 3.96
N PHE A 111 -4.53 10.05 3.76
CA PHE A 111 -4.67 9.49 2.41
C PHE A 111 -6.12 9.48 1.95
N MET A 112 -6.73 10.67 1.91
CA MET A 112 -8.15 10.81 1.59
C MET A 112 -8.49 10.43 0.15
N LYS A 113 -7.58 10.67 -0.79
CA LYS A 113 -7.82 10.28 -2.18
C LYS A 113 -7.91 8.76 -2.33
N ILE A 114 -7.09 8.03 -1.61
CA ILE A 114 -7.14 6.57 -1.62
C ILE A 114 -8.49 6.09 -1.08
N ILE A 115 -8.95 6.68 0.01
CA ILE A 115 -10.24 6.33 0.60
C ILE A 115 -11.38 6.64 -0.37
N SER A 116 -11.32 7.78 -1.05
CA SER A 116 -12.39 8.17 -1.98
C SER A 116 -12.45 7.27 -3.22
N LEU A 117 -11.34 6.69 -3.62
CA LEU A 117 -11.29 5.80 -4.77
C LEU A 117 -11.60 4.35 -4.43
N ALA A 118 -11.57 3.99 -3.17
CA ALA A 118 -11.79 2.61 -2.73
C ALA A 118 -13.28 2.23 -2.80
N PRO A 119 -13.59 1.00 -3.24
CA PRO A 119 -14.98 0.54 -3.29
C PRO A 119 -15.58 0.27 -1.92
N GLU A 120 -14.74 -0.01 -0.92
CA GLU A 120 -15.20 -0.30 0.43
C GLU A 120 -14.14 0.16 1.44
N VAL A 121 -14.59 0.79 2.51
CA VAL A 121 -13.70 1.26 3.59
C VAL A 121 -14.12 0.55 4.89
N LEU A 122 -13.26 -0.29 5.39
CA LEU A 122 -13.48 -1.05 6.62
C LEU A 122 -12.74 -0.39 7.79
#